data_2b120393f695f20f4a467cfd71fc9a77
#
_entry.id   2b120393f695f20f4a467cfd71fc9a77
#
_cell.length_a   1.000
_cell.length_b   1.000
_cell.length_c   1.000
_cell.angle_alpha   90.00
_cell.angle_beta   90.00
_cell.angle_gamma   90.00
#
_symmetry.space_group_name_H-M   'P 1'
#
loop_
_entity.id
_entity.type
_entity.pdbx_description
1 polymer ?
#
loop_
_entity_poly.entity_id
_entity_poly.type
_entity_poly.pdbx_seq_one_letter_code
_entity_poly.pdbx_strand_id
1 'polypeptide(L)'
;MTKTVISSASREVVIGFDQPFTVIGERINPTGRRLLAEEMKAGDFSRVEADALAQVAAGATVLDVNAGIPLADEPALLAQAVRLVQSLTDVPLSIDSSVVEALEAGLEAYEGKALLNSVTGEEE
;
A
#
# COMPACT_ATOMS: atom_id res chain seq x y z
N MET A 1 -20.91 17.24 -5.08
CA MET A 1 -19.45 17.00 -5.19
C MET A 1 -19.08 15.79 -4.39
N THR A 2 -18.45 14.83 -5.03
CA THR A 2 -18.11 13.57 -4.39
C THR A 2 -16.75 13.66 -3.73
N LYS A 3 -16.64 13.13 -2.52
CA LYS A 3 -15.38 13.04 -1.80
C LYS A 3 -15.09 11.60 -1.48
N THR A 4 -13.80 11.27 -1.48
CA THR A 4 -13.34 9.96 -1.05
C THR A 4 -12.59 10.12 0.26
N VAL A 5 -12.99 9.35 1.27
CA VAL A 5 -12.34 9.38 2.57
C VAL A 5 -11.65 8.04 2.79
N ILE A 6 -10.36 8.07 3.04
CA ILE A 6 -9.61 6.88 3.41
C ILE A 6 -8.94 7.13 4.75
N SER A 7 -8.59 6.07 5.45
CA SER A 7 -8.06 6.25 6.80
C SER A 7 -7.12 5.11 7.17
N SER A 8 -6.21 5.43 8.09
CA SER A 8 -5.47 4.44 8.84
C SER A 8 -6.16 4.27 10.20
N ALA A 9 -5.51 3.63 11.14
CA ALA A 9 -6.05 3.47 12.48
C ALA A 9 -6.24 4.81 13.18
N SER A 10 -5.47 5.85 12.81
CA SER A 10 -5.45 7.10 13.55
C SER A 10 -5.52 8.36 12.70
N ARG A 11 -5.59 8.25 11.37
CA ARG A 11 -5.58 9.42 10.49
C ARG A 11 -6.53 9.23 9.32
N GLU A 12 -7.21 10.31 8.93
CA GLU A 12 -8.05 10.34 7.74
C GLU A 12 -7.44 11.23 6.67
N VAL A 13 -7.64 10.84 5.41
CA VAL A 13 -7.30 11.67 4.26
C VAL A 13 -8.55 11.78 3.40
N VAL A 14 -8.94 13.00 3.07
CA VAL A 14 -10.11 13.26 2.26
C VAL A 14 -9.65 13.69 0.86
N ILE A 15 -10.12 12.98 -0.14
CA ILE A 15 -9.78 13.22 -1.54
C ILE A 15 -10.99 13.80 -2.24
N GLY A 16 -10.83 14.98 -2.83
CA GLY A 16 -11.93 15.63 -3.54
C GLY A 16 -11.46 16.94 -4.14
N PHE A 17 -12.34 17.55 -4.95
CA PHE A 17 -11.97 18.77 -5.68
C PHE A 17 -11.71 19.95 -4.74
N ASP A 18 -12.38 19.97 -3.60
CA ASP A 18 -12.28 21.10 -2.67
C ASP A 18 -11.34 20.76 -1.50
N GLN A 19 -10.53 19.71 -1.63
CA GLN A 19 -9.62 19.30 -0.59
C GLN A 19 -8.18 19.56 -1.00
N PRO A 20 -7.24 19.60 -0.05
CA PRO A 20 -5.83 19.73 -0.38
C PRO A 20 -5.38 18.61 -1.32
N PHE A 21 -4.37 18.91 -2.10
CA PHE A 21 -3.83 17.95 -3.05
C PHE A 21 -3.29 16.74 -2.31
N THR A 22 -3.71 15.53 -2.75
CA THR A 22 -3.27 14.29 -2.11
C THR A 22 -2.06 13.73 -2.87
N VAL A 23 -1.00 13.45 -2.15
CA VAL A 23 0.23 12.88 -2.73
C VAL A 23 0.32 11.42 -2.35
N ILE A 24 0.34 10.54 -3.37
CA ILE A 24 0.44 9.10 -3.14
C ILE A 24 1.86 8.66 -3.47
N GLY A 25 2.55 8.08 -2.47
CA GLY A 25 3.88 7.53 -2.67
C GLY A 25 3.80 6.10 -3.16
N GLU A 26 4.52 5.78 -4.23
CA GLU A 26 4.38 4.49 -4.91
C GLU A 26 5.68 3.70 -4.99
N ARG A 27 6.65 3.96 -4.10
CA ARG A 27 7.93 3.25 -4.14
C ARG A 27 7.84 1.81 -3.66
N ILE A 28 6.85 1.45 -2.85
CA ILE A 28 6.74 0.09 -2.31
C ILE A 28 6.07 -0.77 -3.36
N ASN A 29 6.82 -1.06 -4.40
CA ASN A 29 6.34 -1.80 -5.55
C ASN A 29 7.51 -2.56 -6.16
N PRO A 30 7.52 -3.90 -6.05
CA PRO A 30 8.65 -4.69 -6.56
C PRO A 30 8.69 -4.80 -8.09
N THR A 31 7.65 -4.39 -8.79
CA THR A 31 7.63 -4.44 -10.25
C THR A 31 8.74 -3.55 -10.79
N GLY A 32 9.65 -4.13 -11.57
CA GLY A 32 10.79 -3.40 -12.10
C GLY A 32 11.87 -3.07 -11.09
N ARG A 33 11.75 -3.55 -9.84
CA ARG A 33 12.74 -3.33 -8.81
C ARG A 33 13.24 -4.69 -8.32
N ARG A 34 14.17 -5.25 -9.05
CA ARG A 34 14.61 -6.62 -8.86
C ARG A 34 15.15 -6.90 -7.45
N LEU A 35 15.96 -5.98 -6.93
CA LEU A 35 16.51 -6.17 -5.60
C LEU A 35 15.43 -6.15 -4.53
N LEU A 36 14.49 -5.23 -4.65
CA LEU A 36 13.37 -5.18 -3.72
C LEU A 36 12.56 -6.47 -3.78
N ALA A 37 12.30 -6.98 -5.00
CA ALA A 37 11.54 -8.21 -5.16
C ALA A 37 12.24 -9.38 -4.50
N GLU A 38 13.54 -9.49 -4.68
CA GLU A 38 14.31 -10.59 -4.08
C GLU A 38 14.33 -10.50 -2.56
N GLU A 39 14.47 -9.30 -2.04
CA GLU A 39 14.49 -9.11 -0.59
C GLU A 39 13.14 -9.44 0.03
N MET A 40 12.06 -8.95 -0.55
CA MET A 40 10.72 -9.24 -0.04
C MET A 40 10.42 -10.73 -0.08
N LYS A 41 10.81 -11.39 -1.17
CA LYS A 41 10.59 -12.81 -1.34
C LYS A 41 11.33 -13.61 -0.27
N ALA A 42 12.50 -13.12 0.15
CA ALA A 42 13.29 -13.77 1.20
C ALA A 42 12.82 -13.39 2.60
N GLY A 43 11.82 -12.52 2.73
CA GLY A 43 11.31 -12.10 4.03
C GLY A 43 12.04 -10.88 4.58
N ASP A 44 12.85 -10.22 3.80
CA ASP A 44 13.59 -9.03 4.22
C ASP A 44 12.85 -7.80 3.76
N PHE A 45 12.22 -7.10 4.69
CA PHE A 45 11.42 -5.92 4.41
C PHE A 45 12.12 -4.63 4.80
N SER A 46 13.45 -4.66 4.98
CA SER A 46 14.20 -3.46 5.38
C SER A 46 14.07 -2.33 4.38
N ARG A 47 14.07 -2.67 3.08
CA ARG A 47 13.94 -1.64 2.04
C ARG A 47 12.52 -1.09 1.98
N VAL A 48 11.52 -1.93 2.25
CA VAL A 48 10.14 -1.47 2.36
C VAL A 48 10.03 -0.44 3.49
N GLU A 49 10.65 -0.73 4.62
CA GLU A 49 10.65 0.19 5.75
C GLU A 49 11.31 1.52 5.38
N ALA A 50 12.49 1.47 4.76
CA ALA A 50 13.21 2.68 4.38
C ALA A 50 12.41 3.48 3.37
N ASP A 51 11.79 2.83 2.39
CA ASP A 51 10.99 3.51 1.37
C ASP A 51 9.76 4.16 1.98
N ALA A 52 9.10 3.48 2.93
CA ALA A 52 7.91 4.04 3.57
C ALA A 52 8.26 5.33 4.31
N LEU A 53 9.31 5.28 5.12
CA LEU A 53 9.72 6.45 5.91
C LEU A 53 10.19 7.58 5.02
N ALA A 54 10.92 7.27 3.94
CA ALA A 54 11.42 8.30 3.04
C ALA A 54 10.28 9.01 2.31
N GLN A 55 9.26 8.28 1.88
CA GLN A 55 8.14 8.87 1.17
C GLN A 55 7.31 9.77 2.08
N VAL A 56 7.09 9.34 3.33
CA VAL A 56 6.37 10.17 4.28
C VAL A 56 7.15 11.45 4.58
N ALA A 57 8.47 11.33 4.75
CA ALA A 57 9.31 12.50 4.99
C ALA A 57 9.29 13.45 3.79
N ALA A 58 9.09 12.93 2.58
CA ALA A 58 9.02 13.76 1.38
C ALA A 58 7.64 14.36 1.13
N GLY A 59 6.65 14.06 1.97
CA GLY A 59 5.34 14.69 1.87
C GLY A 59 4.20 13.79 1.39
N ALA A 60 4.43 12.49 1.25
CA ALA A 60 3.35 11.60 0.85
C ALA A 60 2.31 11.53 1.95
N THR A 61 1.02 11.61 1.57
CA THR A 61 -0.08 11.53 2.52
C THR A 61 -0.80 10.19 2.41
N VAL A 62 -0.47 9.39 1.41
CA VAL A 62 -0.96 8.03 1.22
C VAL A 62 0.20 7.22 0.65
N LEU A 63 0.36 5.98 1.08
CA LEU A 63 1.37 5.10 0.52
C LEU A 63 0.70 3.94 -0.21
N ASP A 64 1.15 3.68 -1.42
CA ASP A 64 0.71 2.54 -2.20
C ASP A 64 1.61 1.36 -1.88
N VAL A 65 1.03 0.22 -1.54
CA VAL A 65 1.78 -0.98 -1.15
C VAL A 65 1.43 -2.11 -2.11
N ASN A 66 2.44 -2.61 -2.79
CA ASN A 66 2.32 -3.69 -3.76
C ASN A 66 3.36 -4.76 -3.45
N ALA A 67 2.96 -6.02 -3.53
CA ALA A 67 3.86 -7.15 -3.28
C ALA A 67 3.77 -8.17 -4.42
N GLY A 68 3.47 -7.73 -5.63
CA GLY A 68 3.30 -8.60 -6.78
C GLY A 68 4.63 -9.10 -7.32
N ILE A 69 5.07 -10.25 -6.84
CA ILE A 69 6.33 -10.87 -7.23
C ILE A 69 5.99 -12.22 -7.86
N PRO A 70 6.44 -12.48 -9.09
CA PRO A 70 6.15 -13.77 -9.72
C PRO A 70 6.64 -14.93 -8.86
N LEU A 71 5.82 -15.97 -8.78
CA LEU A 71 6.14 -17.21 -8.07
C LEU A 71 6.28 -17.04 -6.56
N ALA A 72 5.81 -15.93 -6.00
CA ALA A 72 5.81 -15.70 -4.56
C ALA A 72 4.38 -15.76 -4.05
N ASP A 73 4.25 -15.89 -2.73
CA ASP A 73 2.94 -15.89 -2.06
C ASP A 73 2.50 -14.46 -1.86
N GLU A 74 1.88 -13.88 -2.87
CA GLU A 74 1.52 -12.48 -2.84
C GLU A 74 0.58 -12.12 -1.69
N PRO A 75 -0.47 -12.92 -1.40
CA PRO A 75 -1.33 -12.56 -0.26
C PRO A 75 -0.57 -12.45 1.06
N ALA A 76 0.31 -13.40 1.34
CA ALA A 76 1.08 -13.37 2.59
C ALA A 76 2.06 -12.20 2.62
N LEU A 77 2.73 -11.93 1.50
CA LEU A 77 3.69 -10.83 1.43
C LEU A 77 3.00 -9.48 1.53
N LEU A 78 1.85 -9.32 0.89
CA LEU A 78 1.13 -8.07 0.95
C LEU A 78 0.61 -7.80 2.37
N ALA A 79 0.07 -8.82 3.04
CA ALA A 79 -0.38 -8.66 4.41
C ALA A 79 0.77 -8.28 5.33
N GLN A 80 1.92 -8.89 5.14
CA GLN A 80 3.11 -8.61 5.93
C GLN A 80 3.59 -7.18 5.71
N ALA A 81 3.63 -6.74 4.44
CA ALA A 81 4.03 -5.37 4.12
C ALA A 81 3.06 -4.35 4.71
N VAL A 82 1.75 -4.62 4.63
CA VAL A 82 0.75 -3.72 5.19
C VAL A 82 0.94 -3.57 6.69
N ARG A 83 1.12 -4.68 7.42
CA ARG A 83 1.32 -4.62 8.86
C ARG A 83 2.58 -3.83 9.21
N LEU A 84 3.66 -4.06 8.47
CA LEU A 84 4.91 -3.37 8.73
C LEU A 84 4.75 -1.87 8.52
N VAL A 85 4.19 -1.46 7.38
CA VAL A 85 4.07 -0.04 7.09
C VAL A 85 3.17 0.66 8.10
N GLN A 86 2.08 0.01 8.52
CA GLN A 86 1.21 0.60 9.53
C GLN A 86 1.88 0.73 10.89
N SER A 87 2.89 -0.10 11.16
CA SER A 87 3.63 0.03 12.41
C SER A 87 4.62 1.19 12.40
N LEU A 88 4.92 1.73 11.21
CA LEU A 88 5.93 2.77 11.04
C LEU A 88 5.33 4.17 10.88
N THR A 89 4.13 4.26 10.35
CA THR A 89 3.52 5.54 10.02
C THR A 89 2.01 5.45 10.14
N ASP A 90 1.37 6.60 10.29
CA ASP A 90 -0.08 6.67 10.40
C ASP A 90 -0.76 7.14 9.11
N VAL A 91 -0.04 7.26 8.00
CA VAL A 91 -0.68 7.64 6.75
C VAL A 91 -1.52 6.47 6.22
N PRO A 92 -2.67 6.76 5.62
CA PRO A 92 -3.48 5.70 5.02
C PRO A 92 -2.77 5.02 3.86
N LEU A 93 -3.18 3.80 3.57
CA LEU A 93 -2.56 3.00 2.52
C LEU A 93 -3.50 2.79 1.35
N SER A 94 -2.91 2.72 0.16
CA SER A 94 -3.54 2.16 -1.02
C SER A 94 -3.01 0.74 -1.16
N ILE A 95 -3.90 -0.24 -1.14
CA ILE A 95 -3.51 -1.65 -1.21
C ILE A 95 -3.61 -2.05 -2.68
N ASP A 96 -2.47 -2.38 -3.28
CA ASP A 96 -2.31 -2.48 -4.71
C ASP A 96 -2.03 -3.92 -5.11
N SER A 97 -2.96 -4.54 -5.83
CA SER A 97 -2.78 -5.88 -6.37
C SER A 97 -3.84 -6.12 -7.43
N SER A 98 -3.49 -6.96 -8.42
CA SER A 98 -4.46 -7.46 -9.38
C SER A 98 -5.00 -8.84 -8.97
N VAL A 99 -4.59 -9.36 -7.82
CA VAL A 99 -5.00 -10.68 -7.33
C VAL A 99 -5.98 -10.48 -6.19
N VAL A 100 -7.20 -11.03 -6.33
CA VAL A 100 -8.26 -10.83 -5.34
C VAL A 100 -7.86 -11.35 -3.97
N GLU A 101 -7.25 -12.52 -3.91
CA GLU A 101 -6.81 -13.10 -2.64
C GLU A 101 -5.80 -12.22 -1.94
N ALA A 102 -4.93 -11.54 -2.69
CA ALA A 102 -3.96 -10.64 -2.11
C ALA A 102 -4.65 -9.40 -1.56
N LEU A 103 -5.63 -8.85 -2.29
CA LEU A 103 -6.39 -7.71 -1.79
C LEU A 103 -7.12 -8.06 -0.50
N GLU A 104 -7.71 -9.25 -0.42
CA GLU A 104 -8.39 -9.68 0.78
C GLU A 104 -7.42 -9.80 1.96
N ALA A 105 -6.25 -10.40 1.72
CA ALA A 105 -5.26 -10.55 2.79
C ALA A 105 -4.75 -9.19 3.27
N GLY A 106 -4.53 -8.27 2.34
CA GLY A 106 -4.10 -6.92 2.71
C GLY A 106 -5.15 -6.19 3.52
N LEU A 107 -6.41 -6.31 3.12
CA LEU A 107 -7.50 -5.67 3.86
C LEU A 107 -7.66 -6.25 5.26
N GLU A 108 -7.50 -7.56 5.43
CA GLU A 108 -7.58 -8.17 6.74
C GLU A 108 -6.46 -7.68 7.66
N ALA A 109 -5.30 -7.38 7.09
CA ALA A 109 -4.16 -6.90 7.85
C ALA A 109 -4.26 -5.40 8.16
N TYR A 110 -5.09 -4.67 7.43
CA TYR A 110 -5.14 -3.21 7.49
C TYR A 110 -6.16 -2.74 8.52
N GLU A 111 -5.78 -1.73 9.29
CA GLU A 111 -6.69 -1.05 10.21
C GLU A 111 -7.06 0.30 9.63
N GLY A 112 -8.35 0.48 9.35
CA GLY A 112 -8.85 1.69 8.76
C GLY A 112 -9.58 1.43 7.46
N LYS A 113 -9.78 2.49 6.68
CA LYS A 113 -10.47 2.43 5.40
C LYS A 113 -9.46 2.67 4.30
N ALA A 114 -9.05 1.60 3.62
CA ALA A 114 -8.00 1.65 2.61
C ALA A 114 -8.57 2.05 1.26
N LEU A 115 -7.68 2.56 0.40
CA LEU A 115 -7.94 2.71 -1.03
C LEU A 115 -7.47 1.43 -1.70
N LEU A 116 -8.30 0.83 -2.54
CA LEU A 116 -7.90 -0.38 -3.27
C LEU A 116 -7.45 -0.01 -4.67
N ASN A 117 -6.35 -0.60 -5.10
CA ASN A 117 -5.75 -0.39 -6.41
C ASN A 117 -5.18 -1.74 -6.89
N SER A 118 -5.42 -2.21 -8.06
CA SER A 118 -6.30 -1.54 -8.97
C SER A 118 -7.45 -2.47 -9.30
N VAL A 119 -8.62 -1.90 -9.28
CA VAL A 119 -9.81 -2.61 -9.69
C VAL A 119 -9.96 -2.33 -11.18
N THR A 120 -9.92 -3.40 -12.00
CA THR A 120 -9.84 -3.22 -13.45
C THR A 120 -11.18 -3.03 -14.10
N GLY A 121 -12.26 -3.33 -13.40
CA GLY A 121 -13.57 -3.30 -14.02
C GLY A 121 -13.93 -4.58 -14.73
N GLU A 122 -13.02 -5.54 -14.76
CA GLU A 122 -13.33 -6.85 -15.27
C GLU A 122 -14.15 -7.61 -14.25
N GLU A 123 -14.89 -8.56 -14.74
CA GLU A 123 -15.67 -9.39 -13.82
C GLU A 123 -14.75 -10.21 -12.94
N GLU A 124 -14.97 -10.15 -11.67
CA GLU A 124 -14.16 -10.89 -10.72
C GLU A 124 -14.95 -11.98 -10.06
#